data_63b419972226dd1a14fc2389f1e9e3b5
#
_entry.id   63b419972226dd1a14fc2389f1e9e3b5
#
_cell.length_a   1.000
_cell.length_b   1.000
_cell.length_c   1.000
_cell.angle_alpha   90.00
_cell.angle_beta   90.00
_cell.angle_gamma   90.00
#
_symmetry.space_group_name_H-M   'P 1'
#
loop_
_entity.id
_entity.type
_entity.pdbx_description
1 polymer ?
#
loop_
_entity_poly.entity_id
_entity_poly.type
_entity_poly.pdbx_seq_one_letter_code
_entity_poly.pdbx_strand_id
1 'polypeptide(L)'
;MKTENLIALSDMRSKDIQTSTLPYVAIHAVVLLSIVFGGSGLEADGVKLALAAFAVLGSIWIAMGVDGAITDIGAAAKDMDEELAASHIGRNWAKAPFGMFRVLTALFTVLLLVAELIALYS
;
A
#
# COMPACT_ATOMS: atom_id res chain seq x y z
N MET A 1 10.26 20.57 -13.97
CA MET A 1 11.28 19.66 -13.39
C MET A 1 12.02 18.98 -14.53
N LYS A 2 13.32 18.80 -14.42
CA LYS A 2 14.10 18.11 -15.47
C LYS A 2 13.70 16.63 -15.53
N THR A 3 13.64 16.08 -16.72
CA THR A 3 13.31 14.67 -16.99
C THR A 3 14.09 13.68 -16.12
N GLU A 4 15.39 13.89 -15.95
CA GLU A 4 16.24 13.04 -15.10
C GLU A 4 15.74 12.98 -13.64
N ASN A 5 15.33 14.13 -13.08
CA ASN A 5 14.84 14.21 -11.71
C ASN A 5 13.47 13.54 -11.57
N LEU A 6 12.61 13.66 -12.59
CA LEU A 6 11.32 12.98 -12.65
C LEU A 6 11.47 11.46 -12.66
N ILE A 7 12.38 10.95 -13.51
CA ILE A 7 12.65 9.52 -13.60
C ILE A 7 13.23 9.01 -12.28
N ALA A 8 14.18 9.73 -11.69
CA ALA A 8 14.80 9.35 -10.41
C ALA A 8 13.77 9.33 -9.26
N LEU A 9 12.89 10.33 -9.19
CA LEU A 9 11.81 10.37 -8.21
C LEU A 9 10.85 9.20 -8.39
N SER A 10 10.43 8.94 -9.61
CA SER A 10 9.48 7.87 -9.92
C SER A 10 10.07 6.49 -9.64
N ASP A 11 11.35 6.27 -9.94
CA ASP A 11 12.06 5.02 -9.61
C ASP A 11 12.14 4.83 -8.09
N MET A 12 12.52 5.87 -7.36
CA MET A 12 12.57 5.84 -5.89
C MET A 12 11.21 5.49 -5.29
N ARG A 13 10.14 6.16 -5.73
CA ARG A 13 8.78 5.91 -5.23
C ARG A 13 8.22 4.56 -5.62
N SER A 14 8.54 4.07 -6.81
CA SER A 14 8.18 2.70 -7.22
C SER A 14 8.87 1.65 -6.35
N LYS A 15 10.12 1.87 -5.99
CA LYS A 15 10.85 1.02 -5.03
C LYS A 15 10.24 1.05 -3.64
N ASP A 16 9.79 2.22 -3.17
CA ASP A 16 9.09 2.34 -1.89
C ASP A 16 7.84 1.47 -1.87
N ILE A 17 7.04 1.48 -2.95
CA ILE A 17 5.85 0.62 -3.08
C ILE A 17 6.24 -0.87 -3.07
N GLN A 18 7.22 -1.25 -3.86
CA GLN A 18 7.69 -2.64 -3.94
C GLN A 18 8.25 -3.12 -2.60
N THR A 19 9.04 -2.30 -1.93
CA THR A 19 9.63 -2.63 -0.62
C THR A 19 8.56 -2.74 0.46
N SER A 20 7.45 -1.99 0.36
CA SER A 20 6.34 -2.05 1.31
C SER A 20 5.45 -3.28 1.13
N THR A 21 5.45 -3.91 -0.04
CA THR A 21 4.58 -5.05 -0.35
C THR A 21 4.90 -6.27 0.51
N LEU A 22 6.16 -6.62 0.67
CA LEU A 22 6.55 -7.80 1.46
C LEU A 22 6.20 -7.66 2.95
N PRO A 23 6.53 -6.57 3.65
CA PRO A 23 6.09 -6.36 5.04
C PRO A 23 4.55 -6.38 5.18
N TYR A 24 3.82 -5.81 4.23
CA TYR A 24 2.36 -5.84 4.24
C TYR A 24 1.82 -7.28 4.18
N VAL A 25 2.29 -8.07 3.22
CA VAL A 25 1.91 -9.48 3.09
C VAL A 25 2.33 -10.27 4.34
N ALA A 26 3.52 -10.02 4.89
CA ALA A 26 4.00 -10.71 6.08
C ALA A 26 3.13 -10.42 7.31
N ILE A 27 2.71 -9.17 7.54
CA ILE A 27 1.81 -8.81 8.65
C ILE A 27 0.50 -9.61 8.55
N HIS A 28 -0.13 -9.58 7.39
CA HIS A 28 -1.41 -10.25 7.18
C HIS A 28 -1.28 -11.78 7.22
N ALA A 29 -0.19 -12.34 6.70
CA ALA A 29 0.09 -13.76 6.80
C ALA A 29 0.24 -14.20 8.26
N VAL A 30 0.96 -13.44 9.09
CA VAL A 30 1.10 -13.75 10.52
C VAL A 30 -0.25 -13.70 11.23
N VAL A 31 -1.07 -12.70 10.96
CA VAL A 31 -2.42 -12.57 11.56
C VAL A 31 -3.29 -13.76 11.14
N LEU A 32 -3.34 -14.09 9.86
CA LEU A 32 -4.14 -15.22 9.35
C LEU A 32 -3.67 -16.57 9.90
N LEU A 33 -2.36 -16.81 9.94
CA LEU A 33 -1.80 -18.02 10.54
C LEU A 33 -2.13 -18.11 12.02
N SER A 34 -2.08 -17.01 12.74
CA SER A 34 -2.46 -16.96 14.15
C SER A 34 -3.96 -17.29 14.34
N ILE A 35 -4.83 -16.79 13.47
CA ILE A 35 -6.27 -17.10 13.52
C ILE A 35 -6.51 -18.59 13.27
N VAL A 36 -5.84 -19.17 12.28
CA VAL A 36 -6.06 -20.55 11.87
C VAL A 36 -5.46 -21.56 12.85
N PHE A 37 -4.25 -21.29 13.37
CA PHE A 37 -3.47 -22.25 14.15
C PHE A 37 -3.29 -21.88 15.62
N GLY A 38 -3.74 -20.70 16.05
CA GLY A 38 -3.53 -20.21 17.41
C GLY A 38 -4.25 -20.98 18.52
N GLY A 39 -5.33 -21.68 18.18
CA GLY A 39 -6.09 -22.51 19.12
C GLY A 39 -6.49 -21.74 20.39
N SER A 40 -6.31 -22.35 21.55
CA SER A 40 -6.65 -21.76 22.86
C SER A 40 -5.84 -20.50 23.18
N GLY A 41 -4.70 -20.29 22.54
CA GLY A 41 -3.91 -19.06 22.71
C GLY A 41 -4.64 -17.80 22.26
N LEU A 42 -5.57 -17.93 21.31
CA LEU A 42 -6.41 -16.82 20.84
C LEU A 42 -7.61 -16.51 21.75
N GLU A 43 -7.89 -17.35 22.73
CA GLU A 43 -9.01 -17.10 23.67
C GLU A 43 -8.69 -15.96 24.65
N ALA A 44 -7.41 -15.65 24.83
CA ALA A 44 -7.01 -14.52 25.66
C ALA A 44 -7.28 -13.19 24.97
N ASP A 45 -8.12 -12.35 25.57
CA ASP A 45 -8.51 -11.03 25.01
C ASP A 45 -7.31 -10.14 24.72
N GLY A 46 -6.26 -10.19 25.52
CA GLY A 46 -5.03 -9.44 25.27
C GLY A 46 -4.29 -9.87 24.02
N VAL A 47 -4.32 -11.15 23.65
CA VAL A 47 -3.69 -11.65 22.41
C VAL A 47 -4.51 -11.19 21.18
N LYS A 48 -5.82 -11.30 21.23
CA LYS A 48 -6.70 -10.79 20.16
C LYS A 48 -6.50 -9.30 19.92
N LEU A 49 -6.48 -8.52 21.00
CA LEU A 49 -6.25 -7.09 20.92
C LEU A 49 -4.88 -6.75 20.33
N ALA A 50 -3.83 -7.45 20.72
CA ALA A 50 -2.49 -7.25 20.19
C ALA A 50 -2.41 -7.55 18.69
N LEU A 51 -3.02 -8.67 18.24
CA LEU A 51 -3.10 -9.01 16.82
C LEU A 51 -3.91 -7.99 16.03
N ALA A 52 -5.05 -7.55 16.56
CA ALA A 52 -5.88 -6.52 15.93
C ALA A 52 -5.12 -5.19 15.82
N ALA A 53 -4.45 -4.75 16.87
CA ALA A 53 -3.65 -3.54 16.86
C ALA A 53 -2.50 -3.63 15.85
N PHE A 54 -1.79 -4.74 15.81
CA PHE A 54 -0.71 -4.97 14.86
C PHE A 54 -1.20 -4.94 13.40
N ALA A 55 -2.31 -5.61 13.11
CA ALA A 55 -2.92 -5.60 11.79
C ALA A 55 -3.35 -4.19 11.36
N VAL A 56 -4.09 -3.48 12.23
CA VAL A 56 -4.64 -2.16 11.92
C VAL A 56 -3.54 -1.12 11.78
N LEU A 57 -2.68 -0.99 12.78
CA LEU A 57 -1.62 0.03 12.78
C LEU A 57 -0.58 -0.22 11.70
N GLY A 58 -0.17 -1.47 11.50
CA GLY A 58 0.77 -1.86 10.44
C GLY A 58 0.21 -1.59 9.06
N SER A 59 -1.07 -1.90 8.83
CA SER A 59 -1.74 -1.65 7.55
C SER A 59 -1.89 -0.17 7.27
N ILE A 60 -2.29 0.64 8.25
CA ILE A 60 -2.41 2.10 8.09
C ILE A 60 -1.05 2.70 7.75
N TRP A 61 -0.01 2.32 8.47
CA TRP A 61 1.35 2.82 8.24
C TRP A 61 1.83 2.55 6.82
N ILE A 62 1.68 1.31 6.36
CA ILE A 62 2.09 0.90 5.01
C ILE A 62 1.20 1.56 3.96
N ALA A 63 -0.12 1.59 4.15
CA ALA A 63 -1.05 2.21 3.22
C ALA A 63 -0.77 3.71 3.04
N MET A 64 -0.43 4.43 4.09
CA MET A 64 -0.04 5.84 4.02
C MET A 64 1.25 6.03 3.19
N GLY A 65 2.23 5.17 3.37
CA GLY A 65 3.47 5.20 2.58
C GLY A 65 3.23 4.94 1.09
N VAL A 66 2.41 3.93 0.78
CA VAL A 66 2.04 3.59 -0.60
C VAL A 66 1.20 4.72 -1.23
N ASP A 67 0.23 5.27 -0.52
CA ASP A 67 -0.59 6.39 -1.01
C ASP A 67 0.27 7.62 -1.31
N GLY A 68 1.21 7.94 -0.43
CA GLY A 68 2.17 9.02 -0.65
C GLY A 68 3.04 8.79 -1.89
N ALA A 69 3.53 7.59 -2.09
CA ALA A 69 4.34 7.23 -3.26
C ALA A 69 3.52 7.35 -4.57
N ILE A 70 2.29 6.86 -4.60
CA ILE A 70 1.40 6.98 -5.76
C ILE A 70 1.09 8.46 -6.04
N THR A 71 0.85 9.25 -5.00
CA THR A 71 0.59 10.69 -5.11
C THR A 71 1.78 11.41 -5.73
N ASP A 72 3.00 11.12 -5.30
CA ASP A 72 4.21 11.75 -5.83
C ASP A 72 4.46 11.35 -7.29
N ILE A 73 4.27 10.08 -7.65
CA ILE A 73 4.38 9.63 -9.05
C ILE A 73 3.32 10.32 -9.92
N GLY A 74 2.10 10.45 -9.43
CA GLY A 74 1.02 11.15 -10.13
C GLY A 74 1.30 12.65 -10.30
N ALA A 75 1.91 13.29 -9.32
CA ALA A 75 2.35 14.68 -9.42
C ALA A 75 3.49 14.83 -10.44
N ALA A 76 4.47 13.92 -10.40
CA ALA A 76 5.56 13.89 -11.38
C ALA A 76 5.05 13.78 -12.82
N ALA A 77 3.98 13.02 -13.04
CA ALA A 77 3.35 12.92 -14.35
C ALA A 77 2.82 14.26 -14.90
N LYS A 78 2.48 15.19 -14.01
CA LYS A 78 2.01 16.54 -14.38
C LYS A 78 3.17 17.51 -14.62
N ASP A 79 4.33 17.23 -14.10
CA ASP A 79 5.52 18.08 -14.14
C ASP A 79 6.51 17.67 -15.25
N MET A 80 6.08 16.85 -16.20
CA MET A 80 6.88 16.46 -17.36
C MET A 80 7.23 17.67 -18.21
N ASP A 81 8.48 17.72 -18.71
CA ASP A 81 8.86 18.68 -19.74
C ASP A 81 8.21 18.33 -21.10
N GLU A 82 8.31 19.24 -22.05
CA GLU A 82 7.66 19.09 -23.37
C GLU A 82 8.17 17.86 -24.12
N GLU A 83 9.46 17.55 -24.03
CA GLU A 83 10.07 16.41 -24.72
C GLU A 83 9.51 15.08 -24.18
N LEU A 84 9.51 14.91 -22.87
CA LEU A 84 8.98 13.72 -22.23
C LEU A 84 7.47 13.60 -22.46
N ALA A 85 6.72 14.69 -22.30
CA ALA A 85 5.28 14.72 -22.51
C ALA A 85 4.87 14.33 -23.94
N ALA A 86 5.67 14.67 -24.94
CA ALA A 86 5.45 14.31 -26.34
C ALA A 86 5.80 12.85 -26.66
N SER A 87 6.57 12.18 -25.82
CA SER A 87 6.95 10.78 -25.98
C SER A 87 5.79 9.82 -25.77
N HIS A 88 5.90 8.58 -26.27
CA HIS A 88 4.90 7.55 -26.04
C HIS A 88 4.73 7.22 -24.55
N ILE A 89 5.84 7.14 -23.82
CA ILE A 89 5.81 6.84 -22.39
C ILE A 89 5.19 8.00 -21.59
N GLY A 90 5.54 9.25 -21.94
CA GLY A 90 4.96 10.42 -21.28
C GLY A 90 3.45 10.52 -21.47
N ARG A 91 2.96 10.26 -22.68
CA ARG A 91 1.51 10.21 -22.97
C ARG A 91 0.81 9.09 -22.21
N ASN A 92 1.43 7.92 -22.08
CA ASN A 92 0.89 6.83 -21.32
C ASN A 92 0.84 7.16 -19.81
N TRP A 93 1.91 7.73 -19.30
CA TRP A 93 2.01 8.15 -17.91
C TRP A 93 0.99 9.24 -17.56
N ALA A 94 0.81 10.23 -18.43
CA ALA A 94 -0.19 11.28 -18.23
C ALA A 94 -1.64 10.76 -18.16
N LYS A 95 -1.93 9.61 -18.75
CA LYS A 95 -3.24 8.95 -18.73
C LYS A 95 -3.43 7.97 -17.58
N ALA A 96 -2.38 7.64 -16.84
CA ALA A 96 -2.46 6.66 -15.76
C ALA A 96 -3.43 7.13 -14.68
N PRO A 97 -4.35 6.25 -14.22
CA PRO A 97 -5.40 6.64 -13.29
C PRO A 97 -4.90 6.57 -11.83
N PHE A 98 -3.97 7.45 -11.47
CA PHE A 98 -3.36 7.48 -10.13
C PHE A 98 -4.40 7.64 -9.01
N GLY A 99 -5.43 8.43 -9.22
CA GLY A 99 -6.53 8.57 -8.26
C GLY A 99 -7.25 7.25 -8.01
N MET A 100 -7.49 6.46 -9.06
CA MET A 100 -8.08 5.13 -8.93
C MET A 100 -7.14 4.17 -8.18
N PHE A 101 -5.85 4.21 -8.42
CA PHE A 101 -4.88 3.37 -7.69
C PHE A 101 -4.89 3.67 -6.19
N ARG A 102 -5.01 4.94 -5.80
CA ARG A 102 -5.15 5.34 -4.40
C ARG A 102 -6.43 4.79 -3.77
N VAL A 103 -7.55 4.91 -4.48
CA VAL A 103 -8.84 4.37 -4.01
C VAL A 103 -8.78 2.86 -3.86
N LEU A 104 -8.21 2.14 -4.84
CA LEU A 104 -8.06 0.69 -4.78
C LEU A 104 -7.16 0.24 -3.62
N THR A 105 -6.06 0.94 -3.38
CA THR A 105 -5.17 0.66 -2.24
C THR A 105 -5.92 0.80 -0.92
N ALA A 106 -6.67 1.88 -0.74
CA ALA A 106 -7.48 2.10 0.46
C ALA A 106 -8.57 1.03 0.60
N LEU A 107 -9.28 0.71 -0.49
CA LEU A 107 -10.35 -0.28 -0.50
C LEU A 107 -9.83 -1.69 -0.13
N PHE A 108 -8.74 -2.14 -0.74
CA PHE A 108 -8.15 -3.45 -0.45
C PHE A 108 -7.66 -3.54 0.99
N THR A 109 -7.04 -2.48 1.50
CA THR A 109 -6.60 -2.40 2.89
C THR A 109 -7.78 -2.53 3.85
N VAL A 110 -8.85 -1.79 3.63
CA VAL A 110 -10.06 -1.83 4.49
C VAL A 110 -10.75 -3.19 4.42
N LEU A 111 -10.93 -3.74 3.23
CA LEU A 111 -11.60 -5.05 3.06
C LEU A 111 -10.82 -6.17 3.75
N LEU A 112 -9.51 -6.18 3.62
CA LEU A 112 -8.67 -7.19 4.27
C LEU A 112 -8.71 -7.06 5.79
N LEU A 113 -8.59 -5.84 6.32
CA LEU A 113 -8.69 -5.58 7.76
C LEU A 113 -10.03 -5.98 8.33
N VAL A 114 -11.12 -5.63 7.67
CA VAL A 114 -12.48 -6.00 8.13
C VAL A 114 -12.63 -7.52 8.16
N ALA A 115 -12.18 -8.22 7.12
CA ALA A 115 -12.24 -9.68 7.08
C ALA A 115 -11.43 -10.34 8.21
N GLU A 116 -10.21 -9.84 8.47
CA GLU A 116 -9.37 -10.35 9.55
C GLU A 116 -9.94 -10.06 10.93
N LEU A 117 -10.47 -8.87 11.17
CA LEU A 117 -11.09 -8.52 12.44
C LEU A 117 -12.36 -9.35 12.71
N ILE A 118 -13.18 -9.58 11.69
CA ILE A 118 -14.33 -10.49 11.79
C ILE A 118 -13.84 -11.90 12.16
N ALA A 119 -12.86 -12.43 11.46
CA ALA A 119 -12.33 -13.77 11.73
C ALA A 119 -11.68 -13.89 13.11
N LEU A 120 -11.01 -12.84 13.57
CA LEU A 120 -10.35 -12.82 14.89
C LEU A 120 -11.34 -12.80 16.06
N TYR A 121 -12.47 -12.13 15.89
CA TYR A 121 -13.47 -11.95 16.97
C TYR A 121 -14.75 -12.79 16.81
N SER A 122 -14.77 -13.66 15.82
CA SER A 122 -15.91 -14.56 15.59
C SER A 122 -16.00 -15.72 16.58
#